data_e38807c2c5a78d2f1fb1d59a28c7ec29
#
_entry.id   e38807c2c5a78d2f1fb1d59a28c7ec29
#
_cell.length_a   1.000
_cell.length_b   1.000
_cell.length_c   1.000
_cell.angle_alpha   90.00
_cell.angle_beta   90.00
_cell.angle_gamma   90.00
#
_symmetry.space_group_name_H-M   'P 1'
#
loop_
_entity.id
_entity.type
_entity.pdbx_description
1 polymer ?
#
loop_
_entity_poly.entity_id
_entity_poly.type
_entity_poly.pdbx_seq_one_letter_code
_entity_poly.pdbx_strand_id
1 'polypeptide(L)'
;MKEAVNVGVTSTYSVTEAVAQRRSIRAFLAQSVDKDLLRDTLVQAARAPSGGNLQPWKNHLVVDQRLVDLKQMMRERTLDSFQEDTVDYDVYPKPLSEPYRTRRFRAGEDMYRLLGIGAEQKAARRQRFRDNFQFFGAPAALFCFIDHNMGRPQWVDLGMYLQTVMLLLKANGLDSCPQESWSLFPKTVSSFLGVADEEILFCGMAIGYADPDAPVSALVTERAAPDEFIRVHA
;
A
#
# COMPACT_ATOMS: atom_id res chain seq x y z
N MET A 1 -6.13 8.82 33.60
CA MET A 1 -6.22 9.72 32.43
C MET A 1 -4.83 9.71 31.77
N LYS A 2 -4.68 9.02 30.63
CA LYS A 2 -3.43 9.09 29.86
C LYS A 2 -3.54 10.36 29.00
N GLU A 3 -2.58 11.26 29.12
CA GLU A 3 -2.48 12.47 28.31
C GLU A 3 -2.52 12.12 26.84
N ALA A 4 -3.34 12.83 26.08
CA ALA A 4 -3.32 12.77 24.62
C ALA A 4 -1.95 13.27 24.16
N VAL A 5 -1.19 12.43 23.48
CA VAL A 5 0.07 12.81 22.84
C VAL A 5 -0.25 13.88 21.80
N ASN A 6 0.03 15.12 22.15
CA ASN A 6 -0.11 16.23 21.23
C ASN A 6 1.13 16.24 20.32
N VAL A 7 1.07 15.46 19.25
CA VAL A 7 2.12 15.46 18.22
C VAL A 7 1.92 16.74 17.42
N GLY A 8 2.72 17.74 17.70
CA GLY A 8 2.72 19.03 17.03
C GLY A 8 3.22 18.97 15.59
N VAL A 9 2.56 18.15 14.75
CA VAL A 9 2.80 18.12 13.31
C VAL A 9 1.95 19.21 12.69
N THR A 10 2.58 20.26 12.19
CA THR A 10 1.91 21.24 11.34
C THR A 10 1.61 20.55 10.00
N SER A 11 0.39 20.01 9.88
CA SER A 11 -0.11 19.45 8.62
C SER A 11 -0.02 20.51 7.52
N THR A 12 0.62 20.18 6.39
CA THR A 12 0.67 21.05 5.20
C THR A 12 -0.63 21.05 4.41
N TYR A 13 -1.52 20.06 4.66
CA TYR A 13 -2.78 19.88 3.94
C TYR A 13 -3.97 19.74 4.89
N SER A 14 -5.10 20.33 4.50
CA SER A 14 -6.40 19.98 5.06
C SER A 14 -6.78 18.55 4.69
N VAL A 15 -7.77 17.97 5.38
CA VAL A 15 -8.29 16.63 5.04
C VAL A 15 -8.77 16.57 3.58
N THR A 16 -9.48 17.61 3.12
CA THR A 16 -9.98 17.67 1.74
C THR A 16 -8.84 17.69 0.72
N GLU A 17 -7.80 18.46 0.98
CA GLU A 17 -6.61 18.52 0.11
C GLU A 17 -5.85 17.22 0.13
N ALA A 18 -5.65 16.59 1.28
CA ALA A 18 -4.99 15.29 1.40
C ALA A 18 -5.76 14.21 0.61
N VAL A 19 -7.11 14.19 0.69
CA VAL A 19 -7.95 13.28 -0.08
C VAL A 19 -7.82 13.52 -1.58
N ALA A 20 -7.82 14.79 -2.01
CA ALA A 20 -7.73 15.14 -3.43
C ALA A 20 -6.35 14.82 -4.03
N GLN A 21 -5.28 14.98 -3.27
CA GLN A 21 -3.91 14.85 -3.76
C GLN A 21 -3.30 13.47 -3.54
N ARG A 22 -3.82 12.67 -2.58
CA ARG A 22 -3.30 11.32 -2.35
C ARG A 22 -3.44 10.46 -3.61
N ARG A 23 -2.33 9.92 -4.04
CA ARG A 23 -2.23 8.94 -5.14
C ARG A 23 -1.36 7.76 -4.73
N SER A 24 -1.47 6.63 -5.41
CA SER A 24 -0.53 5.51 -5.27
C SER A 24 0.72 5.82 -6.09
N ILE A 25 1.76 6.30 -5.41
CA ILE A 25 3.05 6.69 -6.01
C ILE A 25 3.89 5.44 -6.28
N ARG A 26 4.47 5.37 -7.48
CA ARG A 26 5.24 4.20 -7.94
C ARG A 26 6.64 4.55 -8.44
N ALA A 27 7.18 5.64 -7.95
CA ALA A 27 8.59 6.02 -8.05
C ALA A 27 8.91 6.94 -6.87
N PHE A 28 9.95 6.63 -6.12
CA PHE A 28 10.32 7.35 -4.91
C PHE A 28 11.77 7.81 -4.98
N LEU A 29 12.04 8.98 -4.39
CA LEU A 29 13.40 9.47 -4.15
C LEU A 29 14.07 8.60 -3.08
N ALA A 30 15.41 8.50 -3.16
CA ALA A 30 16.20 7.77 -2.17
C ALA A 30 16.38 8.53 -0.83
N GLN A 31 15.68 9.66 -0.67
CA GLN A 31 15.72 10.46 0.54
C GLN A 31 15.13 9.69 1.73
N SER A 32 15.88 9.57 2.81
CA SER A 32 15.44 8.91 4.05
C SER A 32 14.23 9.61 4.67
N VAL A 33 13.39 8.83 5.35
CA VAL A 33 12.24 9.32 6.11
C VAL A 33 12.51 9.11 7.59
N ASP A 34 12.14 10.09 8.40
CA ASP A 34 12.25 10.03 9.85
C ASP A 34 11.39 8.89 10.41
N LYS A 35 12.01 7.99 11.16
CA LYS A 35 11.35 6.82 11.78
C LYS A 35 10.34 7.21 12.84
N ASP A 36 10.62 8.25 13.60
CA ASP A 36 9.74 8.73 14.66
C ASP A 36 8.48 9.35 14.03
N LEU A 37 8.63 10.13 12.96
CA LEU A 37 7.49 10.62 12.16
C LEU A 37 6.63 9.47 11.64
N LEU A 38 7.24 8.42 11.11
CA LEU A 38 6.49 7.26 10.62
C LEU A 38 5.73 6.55 11.76
N ARG A 39 6.41 6.31 12.88
CA ARG A 39 5.80 5.70 14.05
C ARG A 39 4.63 6.52 14.58
N ASP A 40 4.82 7.82 14.73
CA ASP A 40 3.79 8.73 15.25
C ASP A 40 2.60 8.82 14.30
N THR A 41 2.84 8.79 12.98
CA THR A 41 1.78 8.70 11.96
C THR A 41 0.95 7.43 12.15
N LEU A 42 1.57 6.27 12.36
CA LEU A 42 0.86 5.00 12.59
C LEU A 42 0.06 5.02 13.90
N VAL A 43 0.62 5.60 14.97
CA VAL A 43 -0.07 5.80 16.25
C VAL A 43 -1.29 6.71 16.09
N GLN A 44 -1.15 7.82 15.38
CA GLN A 44 -2.25 8.75 15.10
C GLN A 44 -3.33 8.08 14.24
N ALA A 45 -2.93 7.30 13.23
CA ALA A 45 -3.84 6.55 12.38
C ALA A 45 -4.69 5.53 13.14
N ALA A 46 -4.22 5.03 14.28
CA ALA A 46 -4.98 4.12 15.15
C ALA A 46 -6.24 4.75 15.77
N ARG A 47 -6.49 6.04 15.52
CA ARG A 47 -7.80 6.67 15.76
C ARG A 47 -8.87 6.30 14.73
N ALA A 48 -8.51 5.55 13.67
CA ALA A 48 -9.48 4.98 12.75
C ALA A 48 -10.52 4.15 13.52
N PRO A 49 -11.81 4.18 13.12
CA PRO A 49 -12.82 3.35 13.75
C PRO A 49 -12.61 1.88 13.43
N SER A 50 -13.10 0.99 14.30
CA SER A 50 -13.20 -0.44 14.04
C SER A 50 -14.43 -1.02 14.73
N GLY A 51 -15.01 -2.08 14.18
CA GLY A 51 -16.16 -2.76 14.75
C GLY A 51 -15.89 -3.21 16.20
N GLY A 52 -16.73 -2.79 17.15
CA GLY A 52 -16.50 -3.09 18.56
C GLY A 52 -15.19 -2.58 19.14
N ASN A 53 -14.51 -1.65 18.46
CA ASN A 53 -13.19 -1.15 18.81
C ASN A 53 -12.11 -2.25 18.88
N LEU A 54 -12.18 -3.23 17.98
CA LEU A 54 -11.27 -4.38 17.96
C LEU A 54 -9.84 -4.02 17.55
N GLN A 55 -9.65 -2.96 16.73
CA GLN A 55 -8.34 -2.47 16.30
C GLN A 55 -7.45 -3.59 15.72
N PRO A 56 -7.91 -4.28 14.66
CA PRO A 56 -7.34 -5.56 14.22
C PRO A 56 -6.00 -5.44 13.46
N TRP A 57 -5.54 -4.24 13.23
CA TRP A 57 -4.31 -3.97 12.47
C TRP A 57 -3.05 -4.30 13.27
N LYS A 58 -2.16 -5.09 12.68
CA LYS A 58 -0.81 -5.38 13.18
C LYS A 58 0.19 -4.89 12.15
N ASN A 59 1.10 -4.02 12.56
CA ASN A 59 1.96 -3.29 11.64
C ASN A 59 3.43 -3.57 11.87
N HIS A 60 4.17 -3.83 10.80
CA HIS A 60 5.62 -3.97 10.80
C HIS A 60 6.22 -2.89 9.90
N LEU A 61 6.86 -1.90 10.50
CA LEU A 61 7.59 -0.85 9.81
C LEU A 61 9.01 -1.34 9.52
N VAL A 62 9.42 -1.32 8.25
CA VAL A 62 10.72 -1.78 7.80
C VAL A 62 11.46 -0.62 7.14
N VAL A 63 12.64 -0.30 7.68
CA VAL A 63 13.46 0.84 7.25
C VAL A 63 14.94 0.46 7.25
N ASP A 64 15.79 1.36 6.78
CA ASP A 64 17.24 1.26 6.83
C ASP A 64 17.78 -0.08 6.28
N GLN A 65 18.78 -0.65 6.94
CA GLN A 65 19.42 -1.89 6.50
C GLN A 65 18.45 -3.05 6.36
N ARG A 66 17.45 -3.15 7.26
CA ARG A 66 16.45 -4.21 7.19
C ARG A 66 15.62 -4.16 5.91
N LEU A 67 15.32 -2.95 5.41
CA LEU A 67 14.65 -2.79 4.13
C LEU A 67 15.57 -3.14 2.94
N VAL A 68 16.85 -2.82 3.03
CA VAL A 68 17.84 -3.22 2.02
C VAL A 68 17.93 -4.74 1.93
N ASP A 69 18.01 -5.42 3.07
CA ASP A 69 18.08 -6.88 3.15
C ASP A 69 16.82 -7.54 2.54
N LEU A 70 15.64 -7.01 2.86
CA LEU A 70 14.38 -7.48 2.29
C LEU A 70 14.36 -7.31 0.77
N LYS A 71 14.71 -6.13 0.28
CA LYS A 71 14.77 -5.87 -1.16
C LYS A 71 15.75 -6.79 -1.88
N GLN A 72 16.91 -7.05 -1.28
CA GLN A 72 17.90 -7.98 -1.82
C GLN A 72 17.36 -9.41 -1.90
N MET A 73 16.80 -9.91 -0.79
CA MET A 73 16.19 -11.24 -0.73
C MET A 73 15.09 -11.40 -1.80
N MET A 74 14.22 -10.41 -1.94
CA MET A 74 13.14 -10.44 -2.92
C MET A 74 13.65 -10.32 -4.36
N ARG A 75 14.72 -9.58 -4.60
CA ARG A 75 15.36 -9.50 -5.92
C ARG A 75 15.86 -10.88 -6.35
N GLU A 76 16.60 -11.56 -5.49
CA GLU A 76 17.12 -12.90 -5.76
C GLU A 76 15.97 -13.90 -6.00
N ARG A 77 14.94 -13.88 -5.16
CA ARG A 77 13.80 -14.77 -5.27
C ARG A 77 12.98 -14.57 -6.55
N THR A 78 12.88 -13.34 -7.06
CA THR A 78 11.98 -13.03 -8.20
C THR A 78 12.71 -12.92 -9.53
N LEU A 79 14.04 -13.09 -9.58
CA LEU A 79 14.84 -12.83 -10.77
C LEU A 79 14.63 -13.91 -11.85
N ASP A 80 14.89 -15.16 -11.53
CA ASP A 80 14.93 -16.28 -12.51
C ASP A 80 13.63 -17.09 -12.54
N SER A 81 12.99 -17.30 -11.41
CA SER A 81 11.71 -18.00 -11.30
C SER A 81 10.79 -17.27 -10.34
N PHE A 82 9.81 -16.54 -10.88
CA PHE A 82 8.76 -15.96 -10.05
C PHE A 82 7.85 -17.08 -9.55
N GLN A 83 8.13 -17.56 -8.34
CA GLN A 83 7.33 -18.57 -7.66
C GLN A 83 6.74 -17.98 -6.39
N GLU A 84 5.43 -17.85 -6.38
CA GLU A 84 4.63 -17.37 -5.25
C GLU A 84 4.68 -18.38 -4.09
N ASP A 85 4.43 -17.89 -2.88
CA ASP A 85 4.10 -18.74 -1.74
C ASP A 85 2.67 -19.30 -1.88
N THR A 86 2.27 -20.19 -0.97
CA THR A 86 0.84 -20.51 -0.81
C THR A 86 0.15 -19.28 -0.24
N VAL A 87 -0.77 -18.69 -1.00
CA VAL A 87 -1.47 -17.46 -0.63
C VAL A 87 -2.62 -17.75 0.35
N ASP A 88 -2.86 -16.83 1.27
CA ASP A 88 -3.94 -16.94 2.26
C ASP A 88 -5.29 -16.51 1.69
N TYR A 89 -5.30 -15.68 0.65
CA TYR A 89 -6.51 -15.18 0.00
C TYR A 89 -6.25 -14.72 -1.44
N ASP A 90 -7.28 -14.73 -2.26
CA ASP A 90 -7.24 -14.17 -3.61
C ASP A 90 -7.37 -12.64 -3.57
N VAL A 91 -6.40 -11.92 -4.14
CA VAL A 91 -6.43 -10.44 -4.24
C VAL A 91 -7.64 -9.95 -5.03
N TYR A 92 -8.03 -10.70 -6.07
CA TYR A 92 -9.21 -10.39 -6.87
C TYR A 92 -10.12 -11.60 -7.00
N PRO A 93 -11.46 -11.37 -7.05
CA PRO A 93 -12.41 -12.44 -7.38
C PRO A 93 -12.12 -13.08 -8.73
N LYS A 94 -12.34 -14.40 -8.84
CA LYS A 94 -12.18 -15.18 -10.08
C LYS A 94 -13.52 -15.83 -10.46
N PRO A 95 -14.23 -15.37 -11.51
CA PRO A 95 -13.89 -14.28 -12.43
C PRO A 95 -14.14 -12.88 -11.84
N LEU A 96 -13.37 -11.89 -12.30
CA LEU A 96 -13.65 -10.49 -12.00
C LEU A 96 -14.66 -9.95 -13.04
N SER A 97 -15.83 -9.52 -12.56
CA SER A 97 -16.94 -9.03 -13.38
C SER A 97 -16.76 -7.57 -13.85
N GLU A 98 -17.58 -7.13 -14.81
CA GLU A 98 -17.70 -5.72 -15.17
C GLU A 98 -18.50 -4.95 -14.08
N PRO A 99 -18.20 -3.67 -13.88
CA PRO A 99 -17.21 -2.82 -14.57
C PRO A 99 -15.79 -2.94 -13.97
N TYR A 100 -15.58 -3.77 -12.95
CA TYR A 100 -14.34 -3.87 -12.17
C TYR A 100 -13.16 -4.36 -13.02
N ARG A 101 -13.42 -5.30 -13.94
CA ARG A 101 -12.41 -5.81 -14.87
C ARG A 101 -11.88 -4.71 -15.77
N THR A 102 -12.78 -3.92 -16.37
CA THR A 102 -12.42 -2.78 -17.24
C THR A 102 -11.66 -1.72 -16.46
N ARG A 103 -12.08 -1.36 -15.25
CA ARG A 103 -11.39 -0.37 -14.41
C ARG A 103 -9.96 -0.81 -14.05
N ARG A 104 -9.79 -2.07 -13.66
CA ARG A 104 -8.48 -2.64 -13.37
C ARG A 104 -7.57 -2.62 -14.60
N PHE A 105 -8.10 -3.02 -15.76
CA PHE A 105 -7.37 -3.03 -17.03
C PHE A 105 -6.91 -1.62 -17.40
N ARG A 106 -7.80 -0.63 -17.38
CA ARG A 106 -7.46 0.78 -17.69
C ARG A 106 -6.37 1.33 -16.77
N ALA A 107 -6.48 1.14 -15.47
CA ALA A 107 -5.47 1.60 -14.52
C ALA A 107 -4.08 1.02 -14.82
N GLY A 108 -4.00 -0.24 -15.26
CA GLY A 108 -2.76 -0.87 -15.70
C GLY A 108 -2.23 -0.27 -17.01
N GLU A 109 -3.08 -0.15 -18.04
CA GLU A 109 -2.67 0.36 -19.35
C GLU A 109 -2.26 1.85 -19.29
N ASP A 110 -2.94 2.67 -18.49
CA ASP A 110 -2.56 4.07 -18.26
C ASP A 110 -1.16 4.17 -17.62
N MET A 111 -0.85 3.30 -16.66
CA MET A 111 0.47 3.23 -16.07
C MET A 111 1.53 2.82 -17.11
N TYR A 112 1.28 1.77 -17.90
CA TYR A 112 2.22 1.30 -18.91
C TYR A 112 2.44 2.34 -20.00
N ARG A 113 1.39 3.05 -20.42
CA ARG A 113 1.49 4.15 -21.39
C ARG A 113 2.43 5.26 -20.90
N LEU A 114 2.32 5.68 -19.65
CA LEU A 114 3.22 6.68 -19.06
C LEU A 114 4.68 6.18 -19.01
N LEU A 115 4.88 4.88 -18.83
CA LEU A 115 6.21 4.26 -18.80
C LEU A 115 6.77 3.96 -20.21
N GLY A 116 5.98 4.18 -21.28
CA GLY A 116 6.37 3.81 -22.63
C GLY A 116 6.46 2.29 -22.87
N ILE A 117 5.71 1.48 -22.10
CA ILE A 117 5.76 0.01 -22.17
C ILE A 117 4.54 -0.51 -22.93
N GLY A 118 4.75 -0.95 -24.17
CA GLY A 118 3.70 -1.52 -25.03
C GLY A 118 3.20 -2.89 -24.53
N ALA A 119 2.07 -3.34 -25.09
CA ALA A 119 1.46 -4.62 -24.72
C ALA A 119 2.34 -5.83 -25.12
N GLU A 120 3.10 -5.71 -26.19
CA GLU A 120 4.03 -6.71 -26.71
C GLU A 120 5.29 -6.87 -25.84
N GLN A 121 5.65 -5.84 -25.07
CA GLN A 121 6.85 -5.80 -24.22
C GLN A 121 6.62 -6.56 -22.90
N LYS A 122 6.27 -7.84 -23.00
CA LYS A 122 5.91 -8.69 -21.84
C LYS A 122 7.01 -8.76 -20.78
N ALA A 123 8.28 -8.76 -21.19
CA ALA A 123 9.41 -8.78 -20.26
C ALA A 123 9.47 -7.49 -19.42
N ALA A 124 9.30 -6.32 -20.06
CA ALA A 124 9.27 -5.04 -19.37
C ALA A 124 8.06 -4.93 -18.41
N ARG A 125 6.88 -5.43 -18.83
CA ARG A 125 5.70 -5.48 -17.95
C ARG A 125 5.92 -6.40 -16.75
N ARG A 126 6.56 -7.56 -16.92
CA ARG A 126 6.95 -8.45 -15.81
C ARG A 126 7.95 -7.78 -14.88
N GLN A 127 8.97 -7.08 -15.42
CA GLN A 127 9.92 -6.35 -14.60
C GLN A 127 9.20 -5.26 -13.79
N ARG A 128 8.32 -4.49 -14.43
CA ARG A 128 7.53 -3.47 -13.74
C ARG A 128 6.67 -4.05 -12.60
N PHE A 129 6.13 -5.24 -12.77
CA PHE A 129 5.41 -5.92 -11.68
C PHE A 129 6.35 -6.28 -10.52
N ARG A 130 7.58 -6.74 -10.83
CA ARG A 130 8.60 -7.06 -9.80
C ARG A 130 9.06 -5.83 -9.01
N ASP A 131 8.95 -4.61 -9.57
CA ASP A 131 9.28 -3.38 -8.86
C ASP A 131 8.41 -3.17 -7.61
N ASN A 132 7.25 -3.83 -7.51
CA ASN A 132 6.48 -3.87 -6.26
C ASN A 132 7.32 -4.39 -5.09
N PHE A 133 8.13 -5.43 -5.33
CA PHE A 133 8.97 -6.06 -4.32
C PHE A 133 10.29 -5.31 -4.07
N GLN A 134 10.47 -4.20 -4.75
CA GLN A 134 11.49 -3.19 -4.47
C GLN A 134 10.87 -1.91 -3.88
N PHE A 135 9.57 -1.94 -3.53
CA PHE A 135 8.80 -0.79 -3.05
C PHE A 135 8.94 0.44 -3.96
N PHE A 136 9.15 0.22 -5.27
CA PHE A 136 9.36 1.31 -6.25
C PHE A 136 10.48 2.29 -5.87
N GLY A 137 11.49 1.83 -5.15
CA GLY A 137 12.60 2.67 -4.66
C GLY A 137 12.39 3.31 -3.29
N ALA A 138 11.20 3.23 -2.70
CA ALA A 138 10.89 3.87 -1.43
C ALA A 138 11.90 3.53 -0.30
N PRO A 139 12.23 4.50 0.58
CA PRO A 139 13.16 4.33 1.70
C PRO A 139 12.52 3.69 2.93
N ALA A 140 11.20 3.58 2.98
CA ALA A 140 10.47 2.94 4.06
C ALA A 140 9.35 2.05 3.52
N ALA A 141 9.02 1.01 4.27
CA ALA A 141 7.96 0.08 3.96
C ALA A 141 7.15 -0.26 5.21
N LEU A 142 5.86 -0.44 5.04
CA LEU A 142 4.94 -0.94 6.06
C LEU A 142 4.36 -2.25 5.57
N PHE A 143 4.30 -3.26 6.43
CA PHE A 143 3.47 -4.44 6.24
C PHE A 143 2.32 -4.41 7.25
N CYS A 144 1.12 -4.66 6.76
CA CYS A 144 -0.08 -4.76 7.58
C CYS A 144 -0.56 -6.20 7.61
N PHE A 145 -0.71 -6.73 8.82
CA PHE A 145 -1.21 -8.07 9.11
C PHE A 145 -2.53 -8.00 9.88
N ILE A 146 -3.23 -9.10 9.87
CA ILE A 146 -4.45 -9.33 10.62
C ILE A 146 -4.43 -10.74 11.20
N ASP A 147 -5.02 -10.95 12.38
CA ASP A 147 -5.18 -12.28 12.95
C ASP A 147 -6.12 -13.13 12.08
N HIS A 148 -5.77 -14.40 11.86
CA HIS A 148 -6.50 -15.33 11.00
C HIS A 148 -7.95 -15.59 11.43
N ASN A 149 -8.27 -15.36 12.72
CA ASN A 149 -9.63 -15.49 13.23
C ASN A 149 -10.56 -14.30 12.87
N MET A 150 -9.99 -13.23 12.30
CA MET A 150 -10.75 -12.04 11.94
C MET A 150 -11.59 -12.24 10.68
N GLY A 151 -12.86 -11.83 10.76
CA GLY A 151 -13.82 -11.94 9.67
C GLY A 151 -13.81 -10.76 8.71
N ARG A 152 -14.68 -10.80 7.71
CA ARG A 152 -14.81 -9.76 6.67
C ARG A 152 -14.95 -8.33 7.20
N PRO A 153 -15.74 -8.05 8.27
CA PRO A 153 -15.84 -6.69 8.81
C PRO A 153 -14.51 -6.14 9.28
N GLN A 154 -13.66 -6.97 9.89
CA GLN A 154 -12.34 -6.53 10.38
C GLN A 154 -11.34 -6.26 9.25
N TRP A 155 -11.51 -6.90 8.09
CA TRP A 155 -10.77 -6.56 6.88
C TRP A 155 -11.15 -5.16 6.36
N VAL A 156 -12.42 -4.76 6.51
CA VAL A 156 -12.86 -3.39 6.21
C VAL A 156 -12.22 -2.40 7.18
N ASP A 157 -12.09 -2.77 8.47
CA ASP A 157 -11.42 -1.94 9.48
C ASP A 157 -9.95 -1.66 9.10
N LEU A 158 -9.24 -2.67 8.53
CA LEU A 158 -7.90 -2.45 7.97
C LEU A 158 -7.89 -1.42 6.85
N GLY A 159 -8.88 -1.46 5.95
CA GLY A 159 -9.01 -0.46 4.88
C GLY A 159 -9.18 0.96 5.43
N MET A 160 -9.99 1.13 6.47
CA MET A 160 -10.18 2.43 7.15
C MET A 160 -8.88 2.91 7.81
N TYR A 161 -8.18 2.01 8.50
CA TYR A 161 -6.89 2.31 9.12
C TYR A 161 -5.85 2.73 8.07
N LEU A 162 -5.64 1.92 7.03
CA LEU A 162 -4.64 2.19 5.99
C LEU A 162 -4.95 3.47 5.20
N GLN A 163 -6.23 3.77 4.95
CA GLN A 163 -6.61 5.05 4.34
C GLN A 163 -6.24 6.21 5.25
N THR A 164 -6.45 6.08 6.57
CA THR A 164 -6.06 7.10 7.55
C THR A 164 -4.55 7.28 7.56
N VAL A 165 -3.77 6.18 7.54
CA VAL A 165 -2.30 6.24 7.41
C VAL A 165 -1.89 7.03 6.16
N MET A 166 -2.46 6.71 5.00
CA MET A 166 -2.10 7.36 3.73
C MET A 166 -2.43 8.86 3.73
N LEU A 167 -3.53 9.27 4.36
CA LEU A 167 -3.90 10.69 4.48
C LEU A 167 -2.95 11.44 5.41
N LEU A 168 -2.60 10.85 6.54
CA LEU A 168 -1.64 11.43 7.50
C LEU A 168 -0.23 11.52 6.90
N LEU A 169 0.22 10.48 6.17
CA LEU A 169 1.48 10.55 5.43
C LEU A 169 1.46 11.74 4.45
N LYS A 170 0.38 11.89 3.67
CA LYS A 170 0.24 13.00 2.74
C LYS A 170 0.24 14.36 3.44
N ALA A 171 -0.45 14.48 4.58
CA ALA A 171 -0.44 15.68 5.41
C ALA A 171 0.96 16.04 5.93
N ASN A 172 1.83 15.05 6.09
CA ASN A 172 3.23 15.21 6.50
C ASN A 172 4.21 15.35 5.32
N GLY A 173 3.71 15.59 4.10
CA GLY A 173 4.56 15.75 2.90
C GLY A 173 5.13 14.45 2.34
N LEU A 174 4.67 13.30 2.84
CA LEU A 174 5.06 11.98 2.35
C LEU A 174 4.03 11.41 1.40
N ASP A 175 4.48 10.54 0.54
CA ASP A 175 3.64 9.78 -0.37
C ASP A 175 3.71 8.28 -0.07
N SER A 176 2.71 7.54 -0.57
CA SER A 176 2.63 6.11 -0.32
C SER A 176 2.06 5.35 -1.51
N CYS A 177 2.28 4.03 -1.51
CA CYS A 177 1.63 3.10 -2.41
C CYS A 177 1.26 1.82 -1.66
N PRO A 178 -0.02 1.56 -1.37
CA PRO A 178 -0.43 0.25 -0.87
C PRO A 178 -0.26 -0.81 -1.96
N GLN A 179 0.22 -1.99 -1.58
CA GLN A 179 0.68 -3.03 -2.48
C GLN A 179 0.15 -4.39 -2.03
N GLU A 180 -1.03 -4.77 -2.55
CA GLU A 180 -1.61 -6.10 -2.32
C GLU A 180 -0.75 -7.22 -2.93
N SER A 181 0.13 -6.90 -3.90
CA SER A 181 1.07 -7.86 -4.48
C SER A 181 1.96 -8.59 -3.46
N TRP A 182 2.19 -8.00 -2.28
CA TRP A 182 2.94 -8.65 -1.22
C TRP A 182 2.23 -9.87 -0.62
N SER A 183 0.91 -9.96 -0.72
CA SER A 183 0.16 -11.14 -0.29
C SER A 183 0.46 -12.40 -1.13
N LEU A 184 1.21 -12.28 -2.22
CA LEU A 184 1.74 -13.41 -2.97
C LEU A 184 2.94 -14.08 -2.25
N PHE A 185 3.52 -13.43 -1.25
CA PHE A 185 4.68 -13.91 -0.51
C PHE A 185 4.46 -13.90 1.01
N PRO A 186 3.34 -14.43 1.54
CA PRO A 186 3.01 -14.30 2.96
C PRO A 186 4.04 -15.01 3.85
N LYS A 187 4.40 -16.25 3.52
CA LYS A 187 5.38 -17.03 4.29
C LYS A 187 6.78 -16.42 4.24
N THR A 188 7.18 -15.93 3.06
CA THR A 188 8.47 -15.27 2.87
C THR A 188 8.58 -14.02 3.74
N VAL A 189 7.54 -13.18 3.75
CA VAL A 189 7.52 -11.94 4.54
C VAL A 189 7.43 -12.27 6.04
N SER A 190 6.54 -13.18 6.45
CA SER A 190 6.38 -13.57 7.86
C SER A 190 7.68 -14.14 8.42
N SER A 191 8.35 -15.03 7.68
CA SER A 191 9.66 -15.58 8.09
C SER A 191 10.72 -14.50 8.19
N PHE A 192 10.78 -13.57 7.24
CA PHE A 192 11.72 -12.45 7.29
C PHE A 192 11.49 -11.54 8.49
N LEU A 193 10.23 -11.26 8.83
CA LEU A 193 9.88 -10.35 9.95
C LEU A 193 9.80 -11.04 11.31
N GLY A 194 9.74 -12.37 11.36
CA GLY A 194 9.52 -13.14 12.57
C GLY A 194 8.07 -13.03 13.08
N VAL A 195 7.12 -12.97 12.14
CA VAL A 195 5.67 -12.89 12.44
C VAL A 195 5.14 -14.29 12.71
N ALA A 196 4.21 -14.40 13.67
CA ALA A 196 3.58 -15.66 14.04
C ALA A 196 2.67 -16.22 12.91
N ASP A 197 2.51 -17.54 12.88
CA ASP A 197 1.72 -18.22 11.83
C ASP A 197 0.22 -17.90 11.90
N GLU A 198 -0.25 -17.36 13.03
CA GLU A 198 -1.63 -16.94 13.21
C GLU A 198 -1.96 -15.60 12.55
N GLU A 199 -0.99 -14.95 11.94
CA GLU A 199 -1.16 -13.65 11.29
C GLU A 199 -1.15 -13.77 9.77
N ILE A 200 -2.20 -13.26 9.12
CA ILE A 200 -2.31 -13.17 7.68
C ILE A 200 -1.72 -11.85 7.19
N LEU A 201 -0.81 -11.90 6.22
CA LEU A 201 -0.32 -10.71 5.54
C LEU A 201 -1.41 -10.12 4.64
N PHE A 202 -1.95 -8.96 5.03
CA PHE A 202 -2.92 -8.26 4.18
C PHE A 202 -2.25 -7.54 3.02
N CYS A 203 -1.31 -6.64 3.27
CA CYS A 203 -0.60 -5.93 2.21
C CYS A 203 0.71 -5.33 2.69
N GLY A 204 1.54 -4.92 1.74
CA GLY A 204 2.64 -3.98 1.96
C GLY A 204 2.24 -2.57 1.58
N MET A 205 3.04 -1.59 1.99
CA MET A 205 2.91 -0.18 1.57
C MET A 205 4.30 0.44 1.43
N ALA A 206 4.61 0.94 0.25
CA ALA A 206 5.79 1.77 0.03
C ALA A 206 5.54 3.17 0.61
N ILE A 207 6.54 3.76 1.28
CA ILE A 207 6.44 5.09 1.90
C ILE A 207 7.72 5.88 1.63
N GLY A 208 7.57 7.15 1.22
CA GLY A 208 8.69 8.04 0.95
C GLY A 208 8.25 9.33 0.27
N TYR A 209 9.20 10.02 -0.34
CA TYR A 209 8.95 11.21 -1.15
C TYR A 209 8.79 10.79 -2.61
N ALA A 210 7.70 11.21 -3.26
CA ALA A 210 7.50 10.96 -4.68
C ALA A 210 8.65 11.53 -5.50
N ASP A 211 9.09 10.78 -6.52
CA ASP A 211 9.97 11.32 -7.57
C ASP A 211 9.10 12.08 -8.58
N PRO A 212 9.14 13.42 -8.61
CA PRO A 212 8.29 14.21 -9.49
C PRO A 212 8.70 14.09 -10.97
N ASP A 213 9.94 13.71 -11.24
CA ASP A 213 10.50 13.62 -12.60
C ASP A 213 10.19 12.25 -13.24
N ALA A 214 9.78 11.26 -12.46
CA ALA A 214 9.41 9.96 -12.96
C ALA A 214 8.07 10.02 -13.71
N PRO A 215 7.99 9.57 -14.99
CA PRO A 215 6.76 9.65 -15.79
C PRO A 215 5.55 9.02 -15.11
N VAL A 216 5.74 7.93 -14.36
CA VAL A 216 4.66 7.23 -13.66
C VAL A 216 4.07 8.04 -12.50
N SER A 217 4.77 9.04 -12.00
CA SER A 217 4.26 9.94 -10.95
C SER A 217 3.15 10.87 -11.45
N ALA A 218 2.98 11.01 -12.78
CA ALA A 218 1.86 11.72 -13.38
C ALA A 218 0.56 10.89 -13.42
N LEU A 219 0.57 9.62 -13.01
CA LEU A 219 -0.61 8.75 -13.09
C LEU A 219 -1.74 9.25 -12.18
N VAL A 220 -2.86 9.59 -12.80
CA VAL A 220 -4.13 9.89 -12.13
C VAL A 220 -5.17 8.89 -12.62
N THR A 221 -5.69 8.07 -11.72
CA THR A 221 -6.69 7.06 -12.06
C THR A 221 -8.11 7.66 -12.03
N GLU A 222 -8.94 7.24 -12.96
CA GLU A 222 -10.36 7.61 -13.03
C GLU A 222 -11.13 7.17 -11.77
N ARG A 223 -12.29 7.77 -11.58
CA ARG A 223 -13.29 7.35 -10.59
C ARG A 223 -14.62 7.12 -11.32
N ALA A 224 -15.46 6.27 -10.73
CA ALA A 224 -16.82 6.05 -11.16
C ALA A 224 -17.64 7.34 -11.10
N ALA A 225 -18.60 7.50 -12.00
CA ALA A 225 -19.54 8.61 -11.93
C ALA A 225 -20.41 8.49 -10.65
N PRO A 226 -20.82 9.62 -10.03
CA PRO A 226 -21.56 9.57 -8.77
C PRO A 226 -22.80 8.69 -8.80
N ASP A 227 -23.55 8.67 -9.89
CA ASP A 227 -24.76 7.88 -10.09
C ASP A 227 -24.50 6.37 -10.18
N GLU A 228 -23.25 5.94 -10.38
CA GLU A 228 -22.90 4.52 -10.36
C GLU A 228 -22.84 3.95 -8.92
N PHE A 229 -22.59 4.78 -7.90
CA PHE A 229 -22.38 4.31 -6.51
C PHE A 229 -23.18 5.08 -5.45
N ILE A 230 -23.92 6.15 -5.83
CA ILE A 230 -24.81 6.90 -4.94
C ILE A 230 -26.25 6.71 -5.36
N ARG A 231 -27.14 6.43 -4.43
CA ARG A 231 -28.59 6.49 -4.59
C ARG A 231 -29.15 7.33 -3.46
N VAL A 232 -29.92 8.35 -3.81
CA VAL A 232 -30.62 9.20 -2.84
C VAL A 232 -32.07 8.71 -2.76
N HIS A 233 -32.50 8.39 -1.56
CA HIS A 233 -33.87 8.08 -1.24
C HIS A 233 -34.42 9.22 -0.40
N ALA A 234 -35.40 9.99 -0.94
CA ALA A 234 -36.01 11.16 -0.30
C ALA A 234 -37.52 10.90 -0.07
#